data_253ea0be89d3e13f1f28acfb24f538b8
#
_entry.id   253ea0be89d3e13f1f28acfb24f538b8
#
_cell.length_a   1.000
_cell.length_b   1.000
_cell.length_c   1.000
_cell.angle_alpha   90.00
_cell.angle_beta   90.00
_cell.angle_gamma   90.00
#
_symmetry.space_group_name_H-M   'P 1'
#
loop_
_entity.id
_entity.type
_entity.pdbx_description
1 polymer ?
#
loop_
_entity_poly.entity_id
_entity_poly.type
_entity_poly.pdbx_seq_one_letter_code
_entity_poly.pdbx_strand_id
1 'polypeptide(L)'
;MGMKFTEDQQRVIDLRNCNILVSAAAGSGKTAVLVERIVELVSGSGCDSARAVDIDRLLIVTFTNAAAAQMRERITKALSDRVEAEPDNEHIKKQLMLIHNAKIMTIHSFCLYLIKNHFNDIGLDPDFRTADEGEKIGRASCRE
;
A
#
# COMPACT_ATOMS: atom_id res chain seq x y z
N MET A 1 12.58 5.71 -20.93
CA MET A 1 13.80 6.23 -20.24
C MET A 1 13.60 5.96 -18.75
N GLY A 2 14.27 4.95 -18.17
CA GLY A 2 14.10 4.57 -16.77
C GLY A 2 14.59 5.68 -15.84
N MET A 3 13.88 5.86 -14.72
CA MET A 3 14.28 6.81 -13.67
C MET A 3 15.60 6.32 -13.05
N LYS A 4 16.63 7.17 -12.99
CA LYS A 4 17.89 6.81 -12.33
C LYS A 4 17.74 7.06 -10.82
N PHE A 5 17.87 6.01 -10.05
CA PHE A 5 17.90 6.08 -8.60
C PHE A 5 19.34 6.26 -8.09
N THR A 6 19.49 6.91 -6.93
CA THR A 6 20.78 6.95 -6.21
C THR A 6 21.07 5.58 -5.58
N GLU A 7 22.31 5.35 -5.13
CA GLU A 7 22.69 4.09 -4.48
C GLU A 7 21.83 3.79 -3.24
N ASP A 8 21.56 4.81 -2.41
CA ASP A 8 20.70 4.64 -1.23
C ASP A 8 19.23 4.33 -1.62
N GLN A 9 18.72 4.99 -2.65
CA GLN A 9 17.38 4.70 -3.18
C GLN A 9 17.30 3.28 -3.73
N GLN A 10 18.33 2.84 -4.47
CA GLN A 10 18.41 1.48 -5.02
C GLN A 10 18.46 0.45 -3.88
N ARG A 11 19.24 0.70 -2.81
CA ARG A 11 19.24 -0.18 -1.63
C ARG A 11 17.85 -0.32 -1.02
N VAL A 12 17.09 0.77 -0.91
CA VAL A 12 15.69 0.70 -0.41
C VAL A 12 14.84 -0.16 -1.33
N ILE A 13 15.01 -0.08 -2.65
CA ILE A 13 14.26 -0.88 -3.61
C ILE A 13 14.62 -2.36 -3.48
N ASP A 14 15.88 -2.70 -3.29
CA ASP A 14 16.40 -4.09 -3.35
C ASP A 14 16.32 -4.85 -2.03
N LEU A 15 16.39 -4.17 -0.89
CA LEU A 15 16.39 -4.82 0.42
C LEU A 15 15.11 -5.67 0.63
N ARG A 16 15.30 -6.91 1.14
CA ARG A 16 14.24 -7.88 1.42
C ARG A 16 14.40 -8.46 2.82
N ASN A 17 13.30 -9.00 3.36
CA ASN A 17 13.27 -9.73 4.64
C ASN A 17 13.78 -8.92 5.85
N CYS A 18 13.64 -7.60 5.82
CA CYS A 18 14.03 -6.72 6.92
C CYS A 18 13.08 -5.51 7.01
N ASN A 19 13.00 -4.92 8.19
CA ASN A 19 12.32 -3.65 8.38
C ASN A 19 13.21 -2.51 7.88
N ILE A 20 12.63 -1.59 7.14
CA ILE A 20 13.33 -0.45 6.56
C ILE A 20 12.68 0.84 7.06
N LEU A 21 13.47 1.71 7.67
CA LEU A 21 13.09 3.07 7.98
C LEU A 21 13.81 4.02 7.03
N VAL A 22 13.03 4.78 6.24
CA VAL A 22 13.57 5.75 5.28
C VAL A 22 13.32 7.16 5.78
N SER A 23 14.39 7.86 6.15
CA SER A 23 14.36 9.29 6.47
C SER A 23 14.87 10.08 5.27
N ALA A 24 14.08 10.99 4.75
CA ALA A 24 14.44 11.78 3.58
C ALA A 24 13.65 13.10 3.52
N ALA A 25 14.27 14.16 3.01
CA ALA A 25 13.65 15.48 2.88
C ALA A 25 12.43 15.48 1.94
N ALA A 26 11.60 16.52 2.01
CA ALA A 26 10.55 16.73 1.04
C ALA A 26 11.14 16.86 -0.37
N GLY A 27 10.47 16.27 -1.37
CA GLY A 27 10.96 16.29 -2.75
C GLY A 27 12.07 15.30 -3.10
N SER A 28 12.59 14.52 -2.14
CA SER A 28 13.66 13.53 -2.37
C SER A 28 13.24 12.27 -3.14
N GLY A 29 12.04 12.23 -3.71
CA GLY A 29 11.56 11.08 -4.48
C GLY A 29 11.07 9.88 -3.67
N LYS A 30 10.80 10.01 -2.35
CA LYS A 30 10.31 8.91 -1.48
C LYS A 30 9.18 8.09 -2.11
N THR A 31 8.18 8.77 -2.67
CA THR A 31 7.04 8.09 -3.31
C THR A 31 7.45 7.31 -4.55
N ALA A 32 8.37 7.84 -5.35
CA ALA A 32 8.86 7.14 -6.54
C ALA A 32 9.64 5.86 -6.15
N VAL A 33 10.51 5.96 -5.15
CA VAL A 33 11.25 4.81 -4.60
C VAL A 33 10.30 3.76 -4.04
N LEU A 34 9.24 4.19 -3.33
CA LEU A 34 8.24 3.26 -2.78
C LEU A 34 7.46 2.56 -3.90
N VAL A 35 7.03 3.29 -4.94
CA VAL A 35 6.34 2.71 -6.09
C VAL A 35 7.23 1.69 -6.78
N GLU A 36 8.49 2.04 -7.07
CA GLU A 36 9.43 1.12 -7.72
C GLU A 36 9.67 -0.14 -6.86
N ARG A 37 9.88 0.03 -5.54
CA ARG A 37 10.00 -1.09 -4.62
C ARG A 37 8.79 -2.02 -4.69
N ILE A 38 7.56 -1.48 -4.71
CA ILE A 38 6.33 -2.27 -4.81
C ILE A 38 6.29 -3.02 -6.14
N VAL A 39 6.59 -2.34 -7.24
CA VAL A 39 6.62 -2.96 -8.57
C VAL A 39 7.66 -4.07 -8.64
N GLU A 40 8.86 -3.87 -8.10
CA GLU A 40 9.90 -4.91 -8.03
C GLU A 40 9.50 -6.10 -7.14
N LEU A 41 8.82 -5.86 -6.01
CA LEU A 41 8.28 -6.92 -5.14
C LEU A 41 7.23 -7.77 -5.84
N VAL A 42 6.42 -7.13 -6.67
CA VAL A 42 5.27 -7.73 -7.33
C VAL A 42 5.65 -8.40 -8.65
N SER A 43 6.58 -7.80 -9.41
CA SER A 43 7.03 -8.36 -10.69
C SER A 43 8.00 -9.53 -10.54
N GLY A 44 8.68 -9.63 -9.39
CA GLY A 44 9.69 -10.66 -9.18
C GLY A 44 10.94 -10.48 -10.04
N SER A 45 11.21 -9.28 -10.53
CA SER A 45 12.34 -8.98 -11.44
C SER A 45 13.72 -9.07 -10.78
N GLY A 46 13.78 -9.18 -9.45
CA GLY A 46 15.03 -9.40 -8.71
C GLY A 46 15.45 -10.87 -8.70
N CYS A 47 16.59 -11.19 -8.11
CA CYS A 47 17.28 -12.49 -8.12
C CYS A 47 16.45 -13.74 -7.74
N ASP A 48 15.20 -13.58 -7.35
CA ASP A 48 14.29 -14.67 -6.97
C ASP A 48 12.85 -14.39 -7.47
N SER A 49 12.56 -14.67 -8.72
CA SER A 49 11.19 -14.67 -9.27
C SER A 49 10.24 -15.61 -8.50
N ALA A 50 10.76 -16.61 -7.81
CA ALA A 50 10.01 -17.49 -6.92
C ALA A 50 9.47 -16.80 -5.65
N ARG A 51 9.86 -15.55 -5.37
CA ARG A 51 9.45 -14.76 -4.20
C ARG A 51 8.59 -13.54 -4.54
N ALA A 52 8.08 -13.46 -5.77
CA ALA A 52 7.11 -12.43 -6.12
C ALA A 52 5.89 -12.50 -5.20
N VAL A 53 5.46 -11.35 -4.71
CA VAL A 53 4.29 -11.23 -3.82
C VAL A 53 3.14 -10.66 -4.64
N ASP A 54 1.98 -11.30 -4.62
CA ASP A 54 0.80 -10.74 -5.28
C ASP A 54 0.42 -9.38 -4.64
N ILE A 55 0.04 -8.41 -5.45
CA ILE A 55 -0.24 -7.03 -5.03
C ILE A 55 -1.39 -6.95 -4.00
N ASP A 56 -2.35 -7.85 -4.05
CA ASP A 56 -3.47 -7.95 -3.10
C ASP A 56 -3.05 -8.46 -1.71
N ARG A 57 -1.84 -9.03 -1.59
CA ARG A 57 -1.23 -9.45 -0.32
C ARG A 57 -0.39 -8.35 0.34
N LEU A 58 -0.19 -7.22 -0.33
CA LEU A 58 0.48 -6.06 0.23
C LEU A 58 -0.52 -5.12 0.91
N LEU A 59 -0.12 -4.59 2.06
CA LEU A 59 -0.82 -3.50 2.72
C LEU A 59 -0.01 -2.21 2.55
N ILE A 60 -0.59 -1.24 1.87
CA ILE A 60 0.01 0.06 1.60
C ILE A 60 -0.84 1.13 2.30
N VAL A 61 -0.26 1.76 3.33
CA VAL A 61 -0.98 2.70 4.18
C VAL A 61 -0.48 4.12 3.96
N THR A 62 -1.43 5.05 3.88
CA THR A 62 -1.18 6.49 3.75
C THR A 62 -1.92 7.28 4.82
N PHE A 63 -1.63 8.58 4.93
CA PHE A 63 -2.33 9.47 5.88
C PHE A 63 -3.64 10.02 5.31
N THR A 64 -3.74 10.22 4.00
CA THR A 64 -4.92 10.83 3.36
C THR A 64 -5.47 9.96 2.23
N ASN A 65 -6.77 10.05 1.97
CA ASN A 65 -7.42 9.35 0.87
C ASN A 65 -6.86 9.81 -0.49
N ALA A 66 -6.53 11.09 -0.63
CA ALA A 66 -5.90 11.61 -1.84
C ALA A 66 -4.53 10.96 -2.10
N ALA A 67 -3.70 10.79 -1.05
CA ALA A 67 -2.42 10.11 -1.18
C ALA A 67 -2.59 8.60 -1.51
N ALA A 68 -3.60 7.94 -0.95
CA ALA A 68 -3.92 6.56 -1.29
C ALA A 68 -4.35 6.40 -2.76
N ALA A 69 -5.21 7.29 -3.25
CA ALA A 69 -5.64 7.31 -4.65
C ALA A 69 -4.45 7.57 -5.59
N GLN A 70 -3.62 8.56 -5.28
CA GLN A 70 -2.40 8.86 -6.07
C GLN A 70 -1.41 7.69 -6.06
N MET A 71 -1.26 7.00 -4.93
CA MET A 71 -0.39 5.81 -4.83
C MET A 71 -0.90 4.70 -5.74
N ARG A 72 -2.21 4.41 -5.70
CA ARG A 72 -2.85 3.42 -6.57
C ARG A 72 -2.62 3.75 -8.05
N GLU A 73 -2.87 4.99 -8.45
CA GLU A 73 -2.68 5.44 -9.83
C GLU A 73 -1.24 5.24 -10.30
N ARG A 74 -0.26 5.63 -9.48
CA ARG A 74 1.17 5.47 -9.81
C ARG A 74 1.60 4.01 -9.93
N ILE A 75 1.14 3.15 -9.04
CA ILE A 75 1.44 1.71 -9.11
C ILE A 75 0.78 1.10 -10.35
N THR A 76 -0.49 1.44 -10.64
CA THR A 76 -1.19 0.97 -11.83
C THR A 76 -0.45 1.36 -13.09
N LYS A 77 -0.03 2.63 -13.18
CA LYS A 77 0.75 3.11 -14.33
C LYS A 77 2.07 2.36 -14.48
N ALA A 78 2.82 2.22 -13.39
CA ALA A 78 4.11 1.52 -13.43
C ALA A 78 3.96 0.03 -13.82
N LEU A 79 2.91 -0.64 -13.37
CA LEU A 79 2.60 -2.01 -13.81
C LEU A 79 2.19 -2.06 -15.28
N SER A 80 1.40 -1.08 -15.76
CA SER A 80 1.05 -0.98 -17.19
C SER A 80 2.28 -0.79 -18.07
N ASP A 81 3.19 0.12 -17.66
CA ASP A 81 4.45 0.36 -18.39
C ASP A 81 5.31 -0.94 -18.44
N ARG A 82 5.28 -1.77 -17.38
CA ARG A 82 5.96 -3.08 -17.36
C ARG A 82 5.27 -4.11 -18.28
N VAL A 83 3.94 -4.15 -18.32
CA VAL A 83 3.19 -5.02 -19.25
C VAL A 83 3.50 -4.65 -20.71
N GLU A 84 3.63 -3.36 -21.02
CA GLU A 84 4.01 -2.90 -22.36
C GLU A 84 5.45 -3.32 -22.73
N ALA A 85 6.37 -3.28 -21.75
CA ALA A 85 7.76 -3.69 -21.96
C ALA A 85 7.93 -5.22 -22.07
N GLU A 86 7.08 -5.98 -21.39
CA GLU A 86 7.11 -7.45 -21.31
C GLU A 86 5.71 -8.05 -21.63
N PRO A 87 5.23 -7.97 -22.89
CA PRO A 87 3.87 -8.35 -23.23
C PRO A 87 3.58 -9.85 -23.07
N ASP A 88 4.58 -10.71 -22.98
CA ASP A 88 4.42 -12.15 -22.78
C ASP A 88 4.45 -12.55 -21.30
N ASN A 89 4.65 -11.60 -20.39
CA ASN A 89 4.72 -11.86 -18.96
C ASN A 89 3.32 -11.92 -18.34
N GLU A 90 2.74 -13.11 -18.29
CA GLU A 90 1.41 -13.36 -17.72
C GLU A 90 1.32 -13.02 -16.22
N HIS A 91 2.44 -13.12 -15.49
CA HIS A 91 2.46 -12.77 -14.07
C HIS A 91 2.21 -11.28 -13.86
N ILE A 92 2.89 -10.40 -14.61
CA ILE A 92 2.69 -8.93 -14.49
C ILE A 92 1.28 -8.54 -14.93
N LYS A 93 0.74 -9.16 -15.99
CA LYS A 93 -0.67 -8.95 -16.40
C LYS A 93 -1.64 -9.30 -15.28
N LYS A 94 -1.43 -10.44 -14.62
CA LYS A 94 -2.22 -10.85 -13.45
C LYS A 94 -2.17 -9.78 -12.35
N GLN A 95 -0.98 -9.24 -12.05
CA GLN A 95 -0.84 -8.20 -11.02
C GLN A 95 -1.60 -6.92 -11.37
N LEU A 96 -1.59 -6.53 -12.64
CA LEU A 96 -2.38 -5.38 -13.10
C LEU A 96 -3.90 -5.61 -12.92
N MET A 97 -4.39 -6.82 -13.08
CA MET A 97 -5.79 -7.16 -12.79
C MET A 97 -6.08 -7.15 -11.30
N LEU A 98 -5.14 -7.61 -10.46
CA LEU A 98 -5.30 -7.68 -9.01
C LEU A 98 -5.23 -6.31 -8.31
N ILE A 99 -4.80 -5.24 -8.98
CA ILE A 99 -4.64 -3.91 -8.38
C ILE A 99 -5.94 -3.37 -7.75
N HIS A 100 -7.10 -3.76 -8.26
CA HIS A 100 -8.39 -3.37 -7.70
C HIS A 100 -8.62 -3.98 -6.31
N ASN A 101 -8.05 -5.14 -6.03
CA ASN A 101 -8.13 -5.83 -4.75
C ASN A 101 -7.02 -5.41 -3.77
N ALA A 102 -6.03 -4.64 -4.26
CA ALA A 102 -4.90 -4.19 -3.46
C ALA A 102 -5.35 -3.30 -2.29
N LYS A 103 -4.82 -3.56 -1.11
CA LYS A 103 -5.12 -2.83 0.13
C LYS A 103 -4.28 -1.55 0.20
N ILE A 104 -4.65 -0.56 -0.60
CA ILE A 104 -4.04 0.77 -0.64
C ILE A 104 -5.04 1.75 -0.05
N MET A 105 -4.84 2.16 1.20
CA MET A 105 -5.83 2.91 1.97
C MET A 105 -5.20 3.75 3.08
N THR A 106 -6.01 4.54 3.78
CA THR A 106 -5.55 5.24 4.99
C THR A 106 -5.47 4.29 6.19
N ILE A 107 -4.68 4.68 7.20
CA ILE A 107 -4.60 3.90 8.45
C ILE A 107 -5.98 3.75 9.09
N HIS A 108 -6.81 4.81 9.07
CA HIS A 108 -8.17 4.77 9.63
C HIS A 108 -9.06 3.80 8.86
N SER A 109 -8.99 3.81 7.52
CA SER A 109 -9.73 2.86 6.68
C SER A 109 -9.29 1.42 6.92
N PHE A 110 -7.99 1.20 7.15
CA PHE A 110 -7.47 -0.11 7.49
C PHE A 110 -7.97 -0.60 8.87
N CYS A 111 -7.93 0.27 9.89
CA CYS A 111 -8.49 -0.07 11.22
C CYS A 111 -9.98 -0.41 11.11
N LEU A 112 -10.75 0.37 10.36
CA LEU A 112 -12.17 0.10 10.14
C LEU A 112 -12.39 -1.22 9.39
N TYR A 113 -11.56 -1.52 8.41
CA TYR A 113 -11.58 -2.80 7.70
C TYR A 113 -11.34 -3.98 8.66
N LEU A 114 -10.35 -3.88 9.54
CA LEU A 114 -10.08 -4.92 10.54
C LEU A 114 -11.27 -5.11 11.48
N ILE A 115 -11.81 -4.03 12.03
CA ILE A 115 -12.96 -4.08 12.95
C ILE A 115 -14.16 -4.73 12.25
N LYS A 116 -14.46 -4.35 11.01
CA LYS A 116 -15.57 -4.94 10.24
C LYS A 116 -15.42 -6.43 9.93
N ASN A 117 -14.20 -6.93 9.86
CA ASN A 117 -13.96 -8.35 9.61
C ASN A 117 -13.83 -9.18 10.89
N HIS A 118 -13.64 -8.52 12.05
CA HIS A 118 -13.40 -9.16 13.34
C HIS A 118 -14.31 -8.62 14.45
N PHE A 119 -15.47 -8.07 14.10
CA PHE A 119 -16.39 -7.46 15.08
C PHE A 119 -16.86 -8.48 16.14
N ASN A 120 -17.03 -9.74 15.77
CA ASN A 120 -17.40 -10.81 16.69
C ASN A 120 -16.30 -11.07 17.75
N ASP A 121 -15.03 -11.01 17.36
CA ASP A 121 -13.90 -11.32 18.25
C ASP A 121 -13.75 -10.26 19.36
N ILE A 122 -14.24 -9.05 19.11
CA ILE A 122 -14.18 -7.91 20.05
C ILE A 122 -15.53 -7.56 20.65
N GLY A 123 -16.56 -8.38 20.41
CA GLY A 123 -17.91 -8.20 20.98
C GLY A 123 -18.62 -6.92 20.53
N LEU A 124 -18.37 -6.45 19.32
CA LEU A 124 -19.07 -5.31 18.73
C LEU A 124 -20.33 -5.76 17.99
N ASP A 125 -21.33 -4.87 17.98
CA ASP A 125 -22.51 -5.03 17.13
C ASP A 125 -22.12 -4.90 15.65
N PRO A 126 -22.61 -5.77 14.73
CA PRO A 126 -22.35 -5.67 13.30
C PRO A 126 -22.78 -4.31 12.69
N ASP A 127 -23.77 -3.66 13.28
CA ASP A 127 -24.27 -2.34 12.84
C ASP A 127 -23.50 -1.16 13.45
N PHE A 128 -22.31 -1.41 14.04
CA PHE A 128 -21.50 -0.33 14.59
C PHE A 128 -21.18 0.72 13.53
N ARG A 129 -21.16 2.00 13.96
CA ARG A 129 -20.72 3.13 13.14
C ARG A 129 -19.60 3.90 13.82
N THR A 130 -18.81 4.58 13.03
CA THR A 130 -17.80 5.50 13.55
C THR A 130 -18.51 6.72 14.13
N ALA A 131 -18.26 7.04 15.40
CA ALA A 131 -18.78 8.25 16.03
C ALA A 131 -18.14 9.50 15.43
N ASP A 132 -18.90 10.55 15.26
CA ASP A 132 -18.38 11.86 14.91
C ASP A 132 -17.72 12.56 16.12
N GLU A 133 -17.13 13.73 15.91
CA GLU A 133 -16.45 14.47 16.98
C GLU A 133 -17.41 14.97 18.06
N GLY A 134 -18.64 15.34 17.69
CA GLY A 134 -19.67 15.77 18.63
C GLY A 134 -20.11 14.64 19.57
N GLU A 135 -20.27 13.43 19.04
CA GLU A 135 -20.61 12.23 19.83
C GLU A 135 -19.48 11.81 20.78
N LYS A 136 -18.22 12.03 20.41
CA LYS A 136 -17.07 11.76 21.29
C LYS A 136 -17.08 12.66 22.52
N ILE A 137 -17.41 13.95 22.37
CA ILE A 137 -17.50 14.91 23.48
C ILE A 137 -18.63 14.53 24.42
N GLY A 138 -19.79 14.14 23.90
CA GLY A 138 -20.96 13.72 24.71
C GLY A 138 -20.68 12.50 25.62
N ARG A 139 -19.84 11.55 25.19
CA ARG A 139 -19.48 10.38 26.03
C ARG A 139 -18.44 10.69 27.11
N ALA A 140 -17.58 11.68 26.92
CA ALA A 140 -16.62 12.09 27.93
C ALA A 140 -17.29 12.78 29.15
N SER A 141 -18.44 13.42 28.96
CA SER A 141 -19.19 14.10 30.02
C SER A 141 -20.11 13.18 30.86
N CYS A 142 -20.27 11.91 30.48
CA CYS A 142 -21.11 10.95 31.20
C CYS A 142 -20.34 10.00 32.16
N ARG A 143 -19.08 10.29 32.47
CA ARG A 143 -18.27 9.58 33.47
C ARG A 143 -17.96 10.51 34.65
N GLU A 144 -19.00 10.88 35.41
CA GLU A 144 -18.92 11.32 36.78
C GLU A 144 -19.81 10.41 37.62
#